data_8cf08102daedce75403f1ad8ffd1bb83
#
_entry.id   8cf08102daedce75403f1ad8ffd1bb83
#
_cell.length_a   1.000
_cell.length_b   1.000
_cell.length_c   1.000
_cell.angle_alpha   90.00
_cell.angle_beta   90.00
_cell.angle_gamma   90.00
#
_symmetry.space_group_name_H-M   'P 1'
#
loop_
_entity.id
_entity.type
_entity.pdbx_description
1 polymer ?
#
loop_
_entity_poly.entity_id
_entity_poly.type
_entity_poly.pdbx_seq_one_letter_code
_entity_poly.pdbx_strand_id
1 'polypeptide(L)'
;MNCLRRISNTRWLDRLPNTKILDRCNITGIEAMLMQSQLRWCGHVHRMPDSSIPKQLLYGQLTGSTRSQGGQRKRYKDYLLLTLKSCDISNLTWDTVSDRAKWLRLCHSSLDKFEIQLIANLEDRRARRKDPTSAQKSTVGTFSCEHCGRTCRPTSKIGMFANRRSCNPSSTTVCQP
;
A
#
# COMPACT_ATOMS: atom_id res chain seq x y z
N MET A 1 -11.49 8.21 9.07
CA MET A 1 -11.05 7.92 10.47
C MET A 1 -11.48 8.97 11.48
N ASN A 2 -11.46 10.29 11.16
CA ASN A 2 -11.89 11.32 12.14
C ASN A 2 -13.33 11.16 12.59
N CYS A 3 -14.27 10.84 11.67
CA CYS A 3 -15.68 10.60 12.02
C CYS A 3 -15.83 9.43 13.00
N LEU A 4 -15.14 8.30 12.73
CA LEU A 4 -15.19 7.13 13.61
C LEU A 4 -14.65 7.43 15.01
N ARG A 5 -13.58 8.24 15.11
CA ARG A 5 -13.04 8.68 16.41
C ARG A 5 -14.04 9.53 17.16
N ARG A 6 -14.78 10.41 16.49
CA ARG A 6 -15.83 11.23 17.09
C ARG A 6 -17.00 10.38 17.58
N ILE A 7 -17.46 9.42 16.77
CA ILE A 7 -18.54 8.49 17.12
C ILE A 7 -18.14 7.62 18.31
N SER A 8 -16.91 7.09 18.32
CA SER A 8 -16.38 6.26 19.40
C SER A 8 -15.91 7.07 20.63
N ASN A 9 -16.13 8.39 20.64
CA ASN A 9 -15.68 9.32 21.68
C ASN A 9 -14.19 9.17 22.02
N THR A 10 -13.35 8.93 21.02
CA THR A 10 -11.90 8.72 21.16
C THR A 10 -11.17 9.99 20.82
N ARG A 11 -10.37 10.51 21.76
CA ARG A 11 -9.54 11.70 21.56
C ARG A 11 -8.18 11.31 20.96
N TRP A 12 -7.52 12.26 20.28
CA TRP A 12 -6.17 12.03 19.74
C TRP A 12 -5.14 11.77 20.84
N LEU A 13 -5.37 12.31 22.05
CA LEU A 13 -4.55 12.11 23.25
C LEU A 13 -4.49 10.64 23.69
N ASP A 14 -5.55 9.86 23.40
CA ASP A 14 -5.61 8.43 23.75
C ASP A 14 -4.62 7.59 22.91
N ARG A 15 -4.02 8.19 21.88
CA ARG A 15 -3.01 7.58 20.99
C ARG A 15 -3.40 6.20 20.46
N LEU A 16 -4.72 5.93 20.36
CA LEU A 16 -5.22 4.67 19.85
C LEU A 16 -4.95 4.52 18.34
N PRO A 17 -4.46 3.36 17.87
CA PRO A 17 -4.27 3.09 16.47
C PRO A 17 -5.61 3.00 15.73
N ASN A 18 -5.57 3.20 14.42
CA ASN A 18 -6.76 3.09 13.57
C ASN A 18 -7.37 1.68 13.61
N THR A 19 -6.56 0.64 13.73
CA THR A 19 -7.00 -0.76 13.87
C THR A 19 -7.91 -0.93 15.09
N LYS A 20 -7.56 -0.37 16.23
CA LYS A 20 -8.39 -0.44 17.44
C LYS A 20 -9.68 0.40 17.35
N ILE A 21 -9.69 1.47 16.56
CA ILE A 21 -10.91 2.24 16.32
C ILE A 21 -11.87 1.49 15.42
N LEU A 22 -11.36 0.82 14.36
CA LEU A 22 -12.17 -0.03 13.49
C LEU A 22 -12.78 -1.19 14.27
N ASP A 23 -11.98 -1.85 15.12
CA ASP A 23 -12.41 -2.94 15.99
C ASP A 23 -13.54 -2.47 16.95
N ARG A 24 -13.37 -1.32 17.63
CA ARG A 24 -14.40 -0.73 18.48
C ARG A 24 -15.72 -0.44 17.77
N CYS A 25 -15.63 0.01 16.52
CA CYS A 25 -16.79 0.32 15.69
C CYS A 25 -17.36 -0.91 14.99
N ASN A 26 -16.73 -2.07 15.13
CA ASN A 26 -17.05 -3.30 14.41
C ASN A 26 -17.15 -3.08 12.89
N ILE A 27 -16.18 -2.34 12.35
CA ILE A 27 -16.13 -1.97 10.92
C ILE A 27 -14.87 -2.54 10.30
N THR A 28 -15.05 -3.21 9.17
CA THR A 28 -13.97 -3.72 8.32
C THR A 28 -13.09 -2.58 7.76
N GLY A 29 -11.82 -2.84 7.58
CA GLY A 29 -10.90 -1.87 6.95
C GLY A 29 -11.28 -1.54 5.51
N ILE A 30 -11.04 -0.30 5.09
CA ILE A 30 -11.36 0.18 3.74
C ILE A 30 -10.71 -0.68 2.64
N GLU A 31 -9.52 -1.21 2.89
CA GLU A 31 -8.80 -2.07 1.95
C GLU A 31 -9.56 -3.38 1.71
N ALA A 32 -10.06 -4.02 2.77
CA ALA A 32 -10.86 -5.23 2.66
C ALA A 32 -12.22 -4.95 1.98
N MET A 33 -12.86 -3.82 2.27
CA MET A 33 -14.09 -3.39 1.58
C MET A 33 -13.89 -3.20 0.07
N LEU A 34 -12.78 -2.58 -0.33
CA LEU A 34 -12.44 -2.39 -1.74
C LEU A 34 -12.17 -3.73 -2.43
N MET A 35 -11.40 -4.61 -1.79
CA MET A 35 -11.15 -5.96 -2.31
C MET A 35 -12.43 -6.76 -2.44
N GLN A 36 -13.33 -6.69 -1.45
CA GLN A 36 -14.64 -7.33 -1.51
C GLN A 36 -15.44 -6.87 -2.74
N SER A 37 -15.49 -5.56 -2.97
CA SER A 37 -16.17 -4.99 -4.11
C SER A 37 -15.57 -5.46 -5.44
N GLN A 38 -14.26 -5.51 -5.53
CA GLN A 38 -13.54 -5.99 -6.72
C GLN A 38 -13.80 -7.48 -6.99
N LEU A 39 -13.74 -8.34 -5.96
CA LEU A 39 -14.01 -9.76 -6.11
C LEU A 39 -15.47 -10.04 -6.49
N ARG A 40 -16.42 -9.30 -5.90
CA ARG A 40 -17.85 -9.39 -6.27
C ARG A 40 -18.07 -9.00 -7.73
N TRP A 41 -17.46 -7.90 -8.16
CA TRP A 41 -17.53 -7.45 -9.55
C TRP A 41 -16.86 -8.46 -10.50
N CYS A 42 -15.72 -9.01 -10.16
CA CYS A 42 -15.05 -10.04 -10.94
C CYS A 42 -15.97 -11.26 -11.17
N GLY A 43 -16.55 -11.79 -10.11
CA GLY A 43 -17.49 -12.90 -10.23
C GLY A 43 -18.74 -12.55 -11.05
N HIS A 44 -19.22 -11.31 -10.98
CA HIS A 44 -20.33 -10.84 -11.79
C HIS A 44 -19.97 -10.82 -13.28
N VAL A 45 -18.84 -10.20 -13.64
CA VAL A 45 -18.37 -10.13 -15.02
C VAL A 45 -18.09 -11.50 -15.61
N HIS A 46 -17.52 -12.41 -14.79
CA HIS A 46 -17.27 -13.79 -15.25
C HIS A 46 -18.55 -14.52 -15.67
N ARG A 47 -19.64 -14.36 -14.94
CA ARG A 47 -20.95 -14.97 -15.23
C ARG A 47 -21.75 -14.30 -16.35
N MET A 48 -21.28 -13.15 -16.85
CA MET A 48 -21.91 -12.50 -18.02
C MET A 48 -21.69 -13.33 -19.28
N PRO A 49 -22.58 -13.21 -20.29
CA PRO A 49 -22.37 -13.82 -21.60
C PRO A 49 -21.10 -13.29 -22.27
N ASP A 50 -20.47 -14.10 -23.09
CA ASP A 50 -19.19 -13.76 -23.74
C ASP A 50 -19.30 -12.56 -24.70
N SER A 51 -20.51 -12.27 -25.19
CA SER A 51 -20.82 -11.10 -26.00
C SER A 51 -20.85 -9.79 -25.20
N SER A 52 -20.85 -9.84 -23.87
CA SER A 52 -20.92 -8.63 -23.04
C SER A 52 -19.62 -7.82 -23.08
N ILE A 53 -19.75 -6.50 -23.26
CA ILE A 53 -18.60 -5.59 -23.34
C ILE A 53 -17.70 -5.67 -22.09
N PRO A 54 -18.21 -5.69 -20.84
CA PRO A 54 -17.35 -5.80 -19.66
C PRO A 54 -16.48 -7.06 -19.65
N LYS A 55 -17.05 -8.21 -20.10
CA LYS A 55 -16.29 -9.47 -20.18
C LYS A 55 -15.24 -9.41 -21.26
N GLN A 56 -15.58 -8.87 -22.44
CA GLN A 56 -14.62 -8.68 -23.52
C GLN A 56 -13.47 -7.76 -23.13
N LEU A 57 -13.75 -6.65 -22.41
CA LEU A 57 -12.71 -5.74 -21.91
C LEU A 57 -11.80 -6.39 -20.86
N LEU A 58 -12.37 -7.21 -19.96
CA LEU A 58 -11.58 -7.86 -18.91
C LEU A 58 -10.65 -8.94 -19.49
N TYR A 59 -11.12 -9.75 -20.42
CA TYR A 59 -10.37 -10.87 -21.00
C TYR A 59 -9.71 -10.54 -22.33
N GLY A 60 -10.14 -9.46 -22.98
CA GLY A 60 -9.63 -9.06 -24.30
C GLY A 60 -8.14 -8.71 -24.29
N GLN A 61 -7.49 -9.02 -25.39
CA GLN A 61 -6.13 -8.62 -25.68
C GLN A 61 -6.11 -7.69 -26.88
N LEU A 62 -5.22 -6.69 -26.84
CA LEU A 62 -4.99 -5.82 -27.99
C LEU A 62 -4.28 -6.63 -29.08
N THR A 63 -4.97 -6.89 -30.17
CA THR A 63 -4.40 -7.50 -31.37
C THR A 63 -3.83 -6.39 -32.26
N GLY A 64 -2.52 -6.46 -32.56
CA GLY A 64 -1.89 -5.58 -33.55
C GLY A 64 -1.54 -4.16 -33.10
N SER A 65 -1.74 -3.80 -31.83
CA SER A 65 -1.32 -2.49 -31.32
C SER A 65 -0.39 -2.60 -30.12
N THR A 66 0.62 -1.76 -30.09
CA THR A 66 1.50 -1.58 -28.92
C THR A 66 1.02 -0.39 -28.10
N ARG A 67 1.14 -0.49 -26.77
CA ARG A 67 0.81 0.64 -25.90
C ARG A 67 1.82 1.76 -26.08
N SER A 68 1.34 3.01 -26.00
CA SER A 68 2.21 4.18 -26.03
C SER A 68 3.27 4.12 -24.93
N GLN A 69 4.49 4.55 -25.24
CA GLN A 69 5.59 4.65 -24.30
C GLN A 69 5.22 5.65 -23.19
N GLY A 70 5.36 5.22 -21.92
CA GLY A 70 4.98 6.04 -20.75
C GLY A 70 3.52 5.90 -20.26
N GLY A 71 2.66 5.17 -20.97
CA GLY A 71 1.29 4.89 -20.53
C GLY A 71 1.20 3.89 -19.39
N GLN A 72 -0.02 3.74 -18.82
CA GLN A 72 -0.29 2.80 -17.74
C GLN A 72 0.09 1.37 -18.15
N ARG A 73 1.08 0.78 -17.49
CA ARG A 73 1.60 -0.55 -17.81
C ARG A 73 0.68 -1.68 -17.34
N LYS A 74 0.06 -1.52 -16.16
CA LYS A 74 -0.80 -2.54 -15.54
C LYS A 74 -2.22 -2.46 -16.09
N ARG A 75 -2.77 -3.61 -16.52
CA ARG A 75 -4.19 -3.77 -16.86
C ARG A 75 -4.98 -4.00 -15.58
N TYR A 76 -6.29 -3.77 -15.62
CA TYR A 76 -7.18 -4.13 -14.52
C TYR A 76 -7.09 -5.62 -14.17
N LYS A 77 -6.98 -6.48 -15.19
CA LYS A 77 -6.76 -7.92 -15.04
C LYS A 77 -5.52 -8.24 -14.21
N ASP A 78 -4.40 -7.53 -14.44
CA ASP A 78 -3.15 -7.75 -13.71
C ASP A 78 -3.30 -7.36 -12.23
N TYR A 79 -4.05 -6.28 -11.97
CA TYR A 79 -4.36 -5.87 -10.61
C TYR A 79 -5.30 -6.86 -9.92
N LEU A 80 -6.31 -7.35 -10.63
CA LEU A 80 -7.23 -8.37 -10.12
C LEU A 80 -6.51 -9.66 -9.76
N LEU A 81 -5.55 -10.10 -10.58
CA LEU A 81 -4.71 -11.27 -10.27
C LEU A 81 -3.89 -11.06 -8.99
N LEU A 82 -3.37 -9.85 -8.76
CA LEU A 82 -2.69 -9.52 -7.52
C LEU A 82 -3.63 -9.56 -6.31
N THR A 83 -4.86 -9.06 -6.46
CA THR A 83 -5.89 -9.12 -5.42
C THR A 83 -6.27 -10.58 -5.09
N LEU A 84 -6.49 -11.41 -6.10
CA LEU A 84 -6.77 -12.84 -5.91
C LEU A 84 -5.61 -13.55 -5.18
N LYS A 85 -4.38 -13.22 -5.56
CA LYS A 85 -3.18 -13.77 -4.93
C LYS A 85 -3.04 -13.32 -3.47
N SER A 86 -3.32 -12.05 -3.16
CA SER A 86 -3.27 -11.55 -1.77
C SER A 86 -4.37 -12.12 -0.88
N CYS A 87 -5.48 -12.54 -1.47
CA CYS A 87 -6.57 -13.23 -0.76
C CYS A 87 -6.39 -14.76 -0.71
N ASP A 88 -5.24 -15.28 -1.17
CA ASP A 88 -4.95 -16.71 -1.24
C ASP A 88 -5.98 -17.52 -2.09
N ILE A 89 -6.54 -16.86 -3.11
CA ILE A 89 -7.47 -17.46 -4.08
C ILE A 89 -6.70 -17.86 -5.35
N SER A 90 -5.51 -18.45 -5.21
CA SER A 90 -4.64 -18.80 -6.35
C SER A 90 -5.11 -20.03 -7.13
N ASN A 91 -5.80 -20.96 -6.47
CA ASN A 91 -6.30 -22.21 -7.07
C ASN A 91 -7.76 -22.09 -7.54
N LEU A 92 -8.07 -20.98 -8.19
CA LEU A 92 -9.41 -20.70 -8.66
C LEU A 92 -9.80 -21.62 -9.82
N THR A 93 -10.67 -22.56 -9.57
CA THR A 93 -11.42 -23.25 -10.62
C THR A 93 -12.56 -22.35 -11.09
N TRP A 94 -12.66 -22.13 -12.39
CA TRP A 94 -13.70 -21.29 -12.99
C TRP A 94 -15.13 -21.75 -12.64
N ASP A 95 -15.29 -23.04 -12.34
CA ASP A 95 -16.54 -23.62 -11.87
C ASP A 95 -17.03 -23.01 -10.54
N THR A 96 -16.08 -22.67 -9.65
CA THR A 96 -16.39 -22.01 -8.36
C THR A 96 -16.91 -20.59 -8.57
N VAL A 97 -16.42 -19.88 -9.59
CA VAL A 97 -16.86 -18.52 -9.91
C VAL A 97 -18.24 -18.53 -10.57
N SER A 98 -18.56 -19.57 -11.31
CA SER A 98 -19.86 -19.76 -11.97
C SER A 98 -21.00 -19.91 -10.95
N ASP A 99 -20.76 -20.61 -9.84
CA ASP A 99 -21.72 -20.70 -8.75
C ASP A 99 -21.60 -19.48 -7.83
N ARG A 100 -22.62 -18.60 -7.89
CA ARG A 100 -22.66 -17.36 -7.11
C ARG A 100 -22.53 -17.59 -5.59
N ALA A 101 -23.16 -18.63 -5.07
CA ALA A 101 -23.20 -18.89 -3.63
C ALA A 101 -21.83 -19.39 -3.13
N LYS A 102 -21.20 -20.27 -3.88
CA LYS A 102 -19.84 -20.76 -3.59
C LYS A 102 -18.83 -19.63 -3.68
N TRP A 103 -18.93 -18.81 -4.73
CA TRP A 103 -18.07 -17.65 -4.93
C TRP A 103 -18.14 -16.66 -3.76
N LEU A 104 -19.34 -16.28 -3.32
CA LEU A 104 -19.52 -15.38 -2.20
C LEU A 104 -18.95 -15.91 -0.90
N ARG A 105 -19.17 -17.19 -0.59
CA ARG A 105 -18.59 -17.83 0.60
C ARG A 105 -17.06 -17.82 0.57
N LEU A 106 -16.48 -18.15 -0.58
CA LEU A 106 -15.04 -18.12 -0.78
C LEU A 106 -14.48 -16.70 -0.59
N CYS A 107 -15.11 -15.70 -1.19
CA CYS A 107 -14.70 -14.30 -1.03
C CYS A 107 -14.72 -13.86 0.43
N HIS A 108 -15.78 -14.17 1.18
CA HIS A 108 -15.88 -13.80 2.59
C HIS A 108 -14.77 -14.47 3.42
N SER A 109 -14.61 -15.78 3.32
CA SER A 109 -13.59 -16.50 4.11
C SER A 109 -12.15 -16.06 3.78
N SER A 110 -11.89 -15.71 2.52
CA SER A 110 -10.57 -15.23 2.10
C SER A 110 -10.30 -13.80 2.56
N LEU A 111 -11.33 -12.94 2.54
CA LEU A 111 -11.21 -11.57 3.02
C LEU A 111 -11.02 -11.50 4.53
N ASP A 112 -11.70 -12.35 5.31
CA ASP A 112 -11.50 -12.43 6.76
C ASP A 112 -10.03 -12.79 7.10
N LYS A 113 -9.47 -13.78 6.40
CA LYS A 113 -8.04 -14.13 6.54
C LYS A 113 -7.12 -12.97 6.15
N PHE A 114 -7.41 -12.33 5.02
CA PHE A 114 -6.64 -11.18 4.55
C PHE A 114 -6.66 -10.02 5.57
N GLU A 115 -7.81 -9.69 6.15
CA GLU A 115 -7.95 -8.62 7.14
C GLU A 115 -7.16 -8.92 8.41
N ILE A 116 -7.25 -10.14 8.93
CA ILE A 116 -6.44 -10.58 10.08
C ILE A 116 -4.95 -10.40 9.80
N GLN A 117 -4.49 -10.85 8.62
CA GLN A 117 -3.08 -10.74 8.24
C GLN A 117 -2.65 -9.28 8.04
N LEU A 118 -3.53 -8.45 7.46
CA LEU A 118 -3.28 -7.02 7.29
C LEU A 118 -3.12 -6.31 8.63
N ILE A 119 -4.01 -6.58 9.59
CA ILE A 119 -3.95 -6.01 10.94
C ILE A 119 -2.65 -6.44 11.63
N ALA A 120 -2.30 -7.72 11.59
CA ALA A 120 -1.05 -8.24 12.16
C ALA A 120 0.19 -7.53 11.57
N ASN A 121 0.24 -7.36 10.24
CA ASN A 121 1.32 -6.65 9.56
C ASN A 121 1.41 -5.16 9.96
N LEU A 122 0.27 -4.50 10.14
CA LEU A 122 0.23 -3.10 10.57
C LEU A 122 0.70 -2.95 12.02
N GLU A 123 0.35 -3.88 12.89
CA GLU A 123 0.79 -3.89 14.28
C GLU A 123 2.30 -4.20 14.41
N ASP A 124 2.82 -5.14 13.64
CA ASP A 124 4.25 -5.44 13.57
C ASP A 124 5.06 -4.21 13.08
N ARG A 125 4.62 -3.58 11.98
CA ARG A 125 5.24 -2.33 11.52
C ARG A 125 5.21 -1.23 12.57
N ARG A 126 4.16 -1.16 13.38
CA ARG A 126 4.06 -0.21 14.48
C ARG A 126 5.02 -0.55 15.61
N ALA A 127 5.12 -1.82 15.98
CA ALA A 127 6.05 -2.30 16.99
C ALA A 127 7.50 -1.97 16.60
N ARG A 128 7.88 -2.29 15.36
CA ARG A 128 9.22 -1.98 14.81
C ARG A 128 9.56 -0.49 14.84
N ARG A 129 8.58 0.40 14.60
CA ARG A 129 8.81 1.87 14.70
C ARG A 129 9.00 2.35 16.12
N LYS A 130 8.46 1.63 17.11
CA LYS A 130 8.59 1.97 18.54
C LYS A 130 9.85 1.39 19.16
N ASP A 131 10.47 0.41 18.52
CA ASP A 131 11.68 -0.22 18.98
C ASP A 131 12.87 0.74 18.80
N PRO A 132 13.51 1.19 19.90
CA PRO A 132 14.65 2.12 19.84
C PRO A 132 15.84 1.51 19.12
N THR A 133 15.98 0.19 19.12
CA THR A 133 17.09 -0.51 18.44
C THR A 133 17.01 -0.37 16.92
N SER A 134 15.81 -0.22 16.36
CA SER A 134 15.66 0.00 14.92
C SER A 134 16.06 1.41 14.48
N ALA A 135 15.95 2.39 15.37
CA ALA A 135 16.36 3.78 15.12
C ALA A 135 17.89 3.93 15.04
N GLN A 136 18.66 3.07 15.71
CA GLN A 136 20.11 3.12 15.70
C GLN A 136 20.75 2.53 14.42
N LYS A 137 20.01 1.73 13.64
CA LYS A 137 20.51 1.18 12.36
C LYS A 137 20.63 2.20 11.23
N SER A 138 20.07 3.40 11.39
CA SER A 138 20.20 4.49 10.41
C SER A 138 21.40 5.43 10.63
N THR A 139 22.27 5.13 11.59
CA THR A 139 23.48 5.93 11.89
C THR A 139 24.75 5.41 11.17
N VAL A 140 24.58 4.87 9.98
CA VAL A 140 25.77 4.51 9.15
C VAL A 140 26.01 5.64 8.15
N GLY A 141 27.08 6.39 8.40
CA GLY A 141 27.71 7.32 7.46
C GLY A 141 27.34 8.79 7.70
N THR A 142 28.07 9.44 8.61
CA THR A 142 28.21 10.89 8.58
C THR A 142 29.03 11.26 7.34
N PHE A 143 28.40 11.89 6.36
CA PHE A 143 29.13 12.45 5.23
C PHE A 143 29.71 13.80 5.64
N SER A 144 31.01 13.97 5.55
CA SER A 144 31.69 15.27 5.72
C SER A 144 31.87 15.95 4.37
N CYS A 145 31.63 17.25 4.34
CA CYS A 145 31.89 18.06 3.14
C CYS A 145 33.41 18.21 2.98
N GLU A 146 33.95 17.87 1.82
CA GLU A 146 35.38 17.95 1.51
C GLU A 146 35.91 19.40 1.53
N HIS A 147 35.01 20.41 1.37
CA HIS A 147 35.40 21.81 1.30
C HIS A 147 35.32 22.55 2.65
N CYS A 148 34.35 22.24 3.50
CA CYS A 148 34.14 22.96 4.75
C CYS A 148 34.12 22.06 6.00
N GLY A 149 34.36 20.75 5.88
CA GLY A 149 34.39 19.79 7.00
C GLY A 149 33.06 19.57 7.72
N ARG A 150 31.95 20.22 7.28
CA ARG A 150 30.64 20.09 7.92
C ARG A 150 30.10 18.67 7.77
N THR A 151 29.73 18.05 8.87
CA THR A 151 29.11 16.73 8.89
C THR A 151 27.62 16.81 8.64
N CYS A 152 27.13 16.14 7.60
CA CYS A 152 25.72 16.05 7.25
C CYS A 152 25.17 14.68 7.65
N ARG A 153 23.97 14.63 8.24
CA ARG A 153 23.31 13.35 8.57
C ARG A 153 22.90 12.60 7.30
N PRO A 154 22.96 11.25 7.27
CA PRO A 154 22.80 10.44 6.04
C PRO A 154 21.41 10.41 5.46
N THR A 155 20.41 11.06 6.07
CA THR A 155 19.01 11.05 5.59
C THR A 155 18.74 11.81 4.30
N SER A 156 19.70 12.56 3.78
CA SER A 156 19.52 13.17 2.47
C SER A 156 20.85 13.35 1.74
N LYS A 157 21.08 12.51 0.74
CA LYS A 157 22.02 12.86 -0.33
C LYS A 157 21.72 14.25 -0.91
N ILE A 158 20.46 14.69 -0.85
CA ILE A 158 19.98 16.00 -1.23
C ILE A 158 20.63 17.11 -0.39
N GLY A 159 20.77 16.94 0.93
CA GLY A 159 21.45 17.90 1.81
C GLY A 159 22.92 18.11 1.46
N MET A 160 23.61 17.04 1.05
CA MET A 160 25.01 17.10 0.63
C MET A 160 25.17 17.84 -0.70
N PHE A 161 24.26 17.62 -1.67
CA PHE A 161 24.26 18.34 -2.94
C PHE A 161 23.87 19.82 -2.77
N ALA A 162 22.94 20.15 -1.87
CA ALA A 162 22.60 21.52 -1.53
C ALA A 162 23.77 22.26 -0.88
N ASN A 163 24.46 21.61 0.07
CA ASN A 163 25.64 22.18 0.72
C ASN A 163 26.81 22.38 -0.27
N ARG A 164 26.98 21.46 -1.23
CA ARG A 164 28.01 21.58 -2.29
C ARG A 164 27.77 22.77 -3.23
N ARG A 165 26.51 23.15 -3.46
CA ARG A 165 26.15 24.32 -4.27
C ARG A 165 26.33 25.64 -3.52
N SER A 166 26.17 25.66 -2.20
CA SER A 166 26.30 26.87 -1.36
C SER A 166 27.68 27.02 -0.72
N CYS A 167 28.51 25.98 -0.76
CA CYS A 167 29.85 26.00 -0.20
C CYS A 167 30.82 26.67 -1.19
N ASN A 168 31.09 27.97 -0.98
CA ASN A 168 32.05 28.70 -1.79
C ASN A 168 33.44 28.59 -1.14
N PRO A 169 34.45 28.03 -1.81
CA PRO A 169 35.78 27.80 -1.21
C PRO A 169 36.57 29.10 -0.95
N SER A 170 36.09 30.23 -1.41
CA SER A 170 36.79 31.56 -1.30
C SER A 170 36.28 32.43 -0.17
N SER A 171 35.31 32.03 0.64
CA SER A 171 34.86 32.79 1.80
C SER A 171 35.30 32.12 3.10
N THR A 172 36.45 32.51 3.62
CA THR A 172 36.89 32.25 5.00
C THR A 172 35.99 33.05 5.99
N THR A 173 34.70 32.97 5.85
CA THR A 173 33.78 33.57 6.82
C THR A 173 33.21 32.45 7.67
N VAL A 174 33.67 32.41 8.92
CA VAL A 174 33.17 31.61 10.02
C VAL A 174 31.66 31.61 10.00
N CYS A 175 31.03 30.51 9.65
CA CYS A 175 29.60 30.31 9.92
C CYS A 175 29.45 30.03 11.43
N GLN A 176 28.99 31.05 12.15
CA GLN A 176 28.47 30.86 13.53
C GLN A 176 27.17 30.05 13.50
N PRO A 177 26.85 29.33 14.61
CA PRO A 177 25.79 28.32 14.72
C PRO A 177 24.38 28.84 14.53
#